data_591123472e0d7f5a4cbbf43815d847d4
#
_entry.id   591123472e0d7f5a4cbbf43815d847d4
#
_cell.length_a   1.000
_cell.length_b   1.000
_cell.length_c   1.000
_cell.angle_alpha   90.00
_cell.angle_beta   90.00
_cell.angle_gamma   90.00
#
_symmetry.space_group_name_H-M   'P 1'
#
loop_
_entity.id
_entity.type
_entity.pdbx_description
1 polymer ?
#
loop_
_entity_poly.entity_id
_entity_poly.type
_entity_poly.pdbx_seq_one_letter_code
_entity_poly.pdbx_strand_id
1 'polypeptide(L)'
;MGSVRWESGNVERRGEKLHVIVVLQENATDAYISHLRKAGVSYIFAGRDSLDLPLAARKLKELFGIESMLLSGGGVVDWSFLQAGLIDEISLVVPPVIDGGVRLPSAFDDSPLAAGHAPVALNLADVQRLEGDTQWLCYVPT
;
A
#
# COMPACT_ATOMS: atom_id res chain seq x y z
N MET A 1 -1.82 -5.40 -16.72
CA MET A 1 -1.01 -5.42 -15.49
C MET A 1 -0.33 -6.76 -15.40
N GLY A 2 1.02 -6.80 -15.29
CA GLY A 2 1.75 -8.06 -15.15
C GLY A 2 1.45 -8.67 -13.77
N SER A 3 1.07 -9.93 -13.74
CA SER A 3 0.90 -10.67 -12.49
C SER A 3 2.27 -11.00 -11.91
N VAL A 4 2.50 -10.69 -10.64
CA VAL A 4 3.72 -11.11 -9.93
C VAL A 4 3.73 -12.63 -9.82
N ARG A 5 4.82 -13.26 -10.24
CA ARG A 5 5.00 -14.71 -10.10
C ARG A 5 5.64 -15.00 -8.74
N TRP A 6 4.81 -15.38 -7.80
CA TRP A 6 5.25 -15.84 -6.49
C TRP A 6 5.74 -17.28 -6.57
N GLU A 7 6.93 -17.56 -6.04
CA GLU A 7 7.50 -18.92 -5.97
C GLU A 7 7.14 -19.64 -4.67
N SER A 8 6.77 -18.88 -3.64
CA SER A 8 6.42 -19.38 -2.31
C SER A 8 5.32 -18.52 -1.68
N GLY A 9 4.48 -19.12 -0.85
CA GLY A 9 3.50 -18.43 -0.01
C GLY A 9 4.12 -17.63 1.13
N ASN A 10 5.43 -17.63 1.26
CA ASN A 10 6.13 -16.87 2.28
C ASN A 10 7.34 -16.14 1.68
N VAL A 11 7.63 -14.97 2.24
CA VAL A 11 8.83 -14.19 1.98
C VAL A 11 9.61 -14.02 3.28
N GLU A 12 10.93 -14.02 3.19
CA GLU A 12 11.79 -13.72 4.33
C GLU A 12 12.14 -12.23 4.31
N ARG A 13 11.89 -11.55 5.43
CA ARG A 13 12.25 -10.14 5.61
C ARG A 13 12.81 -9.94 7.02
N ARG A 14 14.04 -9.46 7.13
CA ARG A 14 14.73 -9.20 8.40
C ARG A 14 14.78 -10.43 9.32
N GLY A 15 14.93 -11.63 8.75
CA GLY A 15 14.97 -12.89 9.51
C GLY A 15 13.60 -13.43 9.93
N GLU A 16 12.52 -12.75 9.56
CA GLU A 16 11.16 -13.21 9.81
C GLU A 16 10.52 -13.79 8.53
N LYS A 17 9.80 -14.89 8.70
CA LYS A 17 9.04 -15.52 7.64
C LYS A 17 7.62 -14.95 7.61
N LEU A 18 7.33 -14.15 6.59
CA LEU A 18 6.05 -13.47 6.42
C LEU A 18 5.21 -14.20 5.38
N HIS A 19 3.93 -14.44 5.69
CA HIS A 19 2.99 -15.02 4.75
C HIS A 19 2.52 -13.99 3.72
N VAL A 20 2.39 -14.44 2.46
CA VAL A 20 1.94 -13.59 1.35
C VAL A 20 0.45 -13.73 1.15
N ILE A 21 -0.24 -12.59 1.13
CA ILE A 21 -1.66 -12.50 0.75
C ILE A 21 -1.76 -11.59 -0.47
N VAL A 22 -2.37 -12.06 -1.54
CA VAL A 22 -2.56 -11.28 -2.78
C VAL A 22 -4.00 -10.81 -2.89
N VAL A 23 -4.19 -9.52 -3.13
CA VAL A 23 -5.50 -8.94 -3.45
C VAL A 23 -5.70 -8.97 -4.96
N LEU A 24 -6.76 -9.59 -5.41
CA LEU A 24 -7.08 -9.82 -6.81
C LEU A 24 -8.40 -9.15 -7.21
N GLN A 25 -8.52 -8.83 -8.48
CA GLN A 25 -9.81 -8.57 -9.12
C GLN A 25 -10.52 -9.89 -9.40
N GLU A 26 -11.86 -9.87 -9.47
CA GLU A 26 -12.68 -11.07 -9.74
C GLU A 26 -12.42 -11.67 -11.12
N ASN A 27 -11.88 -10.89 -12.06
CA ASN A 27 -11.52 -11.32 -13.41
C ASN A 27 -10.12 -11.95 -13.50
N ALA A 28 -9.46 -12.22 -12.38
CA ALA A 28 -8.18 -12.93 -12.39
C ALA A 28 -8.29 -14.29 -13.06
N THR A 29 -7.30 -14.64 -13.89
CA THR A 29 -7.35 -15.88 -14.67
C THR A 29 -7.20 -17.13 -13.79
N ASP A 30 -7.89 -18.21 -14.16
CA ASP A 30 -7.79 -19.52 -13.47
C ASP A 30 -6.34 -20.03 -13.44
N ALA A 31 -5.57 -19.75 -14.48
CA ALA A 31 -4.16 -20.11 -14.54
C ALA A 31 -3.34 -19.41 -13.43
N TYR A 32 -3.60 -18.12 -13.19
CA TYR A 32 -2.92 -17.38 -12.12
C TYR A 32 -3.37 -17.85 -10.73
N ILE A 33 -4.67 -18.06 -10.54
CA ILE A 33 -5.22 -18.62 -9.29
C ILE A 33 -4.61 -19.99 -8.98
N SER A 34 -4.51 -20.85 -9.99
CA SER A 34 -3.88 -22.16 -9.86
C SER A 34 -2.39 -22.07 -9.50
N HIS A 35 -1.69 -21.08 -10.06
CA HIS A 35 -0.30 -20.80 -9.71
C HIS A 35 -0.15 -20.37 -8.24
N LEU A 36 -0.98 -19.44 -7.75
CA LEU A 36 -0.97 -19.00 -6.35
C LEU A 36 -1.22 -20.17 -5.39
N ARG A 37 -2.20 -21.03 -5.69
CA ARG A 37 -2.49 -22.22 -4.88
C ARG A 37 -1.30 -23.17 -4.81
N LYS A 38 -0.63 -23.43 -5.94
CA LYS A 38 0.58 -24.26 -5.99
C LYS A 38 1.74 -23.69 -5.20
N ALA A 39 1.88 -22.36 -5.22
CA ALA A 39 2.91 -21.65 -4.45
C ALA A 39 2.56 -21.51 -2.96
N GLY A 40 1.36 -21.90 -2.51
CA GLY A 40 0.91 -21.75 -1.13
C GLY A 40 0.62 -20.29 -0.75
N VAL A 41 0.31 -19.44 -1.73
CA VAL A 41 -0.03 -18.02 -1.52
C VAL A 41 -1.51 -17.90 -1.22
N SER A 42 -1.86 -17.19 -0.17
CA SER A 42 -3.26 -16.81 0.10
C SER A 42 -3.71 -15.69 -0.82
N TYR A 43 -4.98 -15.64 -1.16
CA TYR A 43 -5.54 -14.56 -1.96
C TYR A 43 -6.97 -14.22 -1.56
N ILE A 44 -7.36 -12.99 -1.82
CA ILE A 44 -8.73 -12.49 -1.70
C ILE A 44 -9.13 -11.78 -3.00
N PHE A 45 -10.41 -11.78 -3.30
CA PHE A 45 -10.96 -10.96 -4.39
C PHE A 45 -11.56 -9.68 -3.82
N ALA A 46 -11.21 -8.53 -4.41
CA ALA A 46 -11.77 -7.26 -4.05
C ALA A 46 -11.95 -6.38 -5.30
N GLY A 47 -13.20 -6.32 -5.78
CA GLY A 47 -13.60 -5.57 -6.95
C GLY A 47 -13.52 -6.36 -8.26
N ARG A 48 -14.35 -5.97 -9.21
CA ARG A 48 -14.49 -6.66 -10.49
C ARG A 48 -13.59 -6.08 -11.57
N ASP A 49 -13.75 -4.80 -11.87
CA ASP A 49 -13.06 -4.11 -12.97
C ASP A 49 -11.90 -3.24 -12.47
N SER A 50 -11.94 -2.86 -11.20
CA SER A 50 -10.88 -2.19 -10.47
C SER A 50 -10.78 -2.76 -9.06
N LEU A 51 -9.66 -2.53 -8.37
CA LEU A 51 -9.53 -2.92 -6.96
C LEU A 51 -10.42 -2.02 -6.10
N ASP A 52 -11.27 -2.66 -5.30
CA ASP A 52 -12.05 -2.03 -4.24
C ASP A 52 -11.24 -2.09 -2.94
N LEU A 53 -10.54 -1.00 -2.63
CA LEU A 53 -9.64 -0.91 -1.48
C LEU A 53 -10.38 -1.05 -0.13
N PRO A 54 -11.53 -0.39 0.09
CA PRO A 54 -12.35 -0.61 1.27
C PRO A 54 -12.76 -2.07 1.46
N LEU A 55 -13.18 -2.75 0.40
CA LEU A 55 -13.54 -4.16 0.43
C LEU A 55 -12.31 -5.04 0.74
N ALA A 56 -11.15 -4.70 0.17
CA ALA A 56 -9.90 -5.40 0.44
C ALA A 56 -9.51 -5.29 1.92
N ALA A 57 -9.48 -4.08 2.47
CA ALA A 57 -9.16 -3.83 3.89
C ALA A 57 -10.11 -4.59 4.82
N ARG A 58 -11.42 -4.54 4.55
CA ARG A 58 -12.42 -5.29 5.33
C ARG A 58 -12.17 -6.80 5.28
N LYS A 59 -11.94 -7.37 4.09
CA LYS A 59 -11.66 -8.81 3.95
C LYS A 59 -10.36 -9.24 4.62
N LEU A 60 -9.32 -8.41 4.60
CA LEU A 60 -8.08 -8.68 5.32
C LEU A 60 -8.32 -8.75 6.83
N LYS A 61 -9.15 -7.85 7.38
CA LYS A 61 -9.55 -7.91 8.79
C LYS A 61 -10.39 -9.15 9.10
N GLU A 62 -11.43 -9.39 8.35
CA GLU A 62 -12.41 -10.46 8.63
C GLU A 62 -11.84 -11.88 8.44
N LEU A 63 -11.03 -12.10 7.41
CA LEU A 63 -10.53 -13.42 7.03
C LEU A 63 -9.17 -13.77 7.64
N PHE A 64 -8.35 -12.75 7.92
CA PHE A 64 -6.98 -12.94 8.41
C PHE A 64 -6.72 -12.29 9.77
N GLY A 65 -7.70 -11.60 10.35
CA GLY A 65 -7.56 -10.93 11.65
C GLY A 65 -6.58 -9.75 11.63
N ILE A 66 -6.34 -9.14 10.47
CA ILE A 66 -5.41 -8.02 10.34
C ILE A 66 -6.09 -6.75 10.87
N GLU A 67 -5.64 -6.26 12.01
CA GLU A 67 -6.18 -5.06 12.65
C GLU A 67 -5.39 -3.79 12.31
N SER A 68 -4.11 -3.94 11.96
CA SER A 68 -3.23 -2.82 11.61
C SER A 68 -2.42 -3.16 10.36
N MET A 69 -2.25 -2.19 9.47
CA MET A 69 -1.49 -2.33 8.24
C MET A 69 -0.48 -1.20 8.11
N LEU A 70 0.75 -1.54 7.79
CA LEU A 70 1.73 -0.57 7.35
C LEU A 70 1.70 -0.51 5.81
N LEU A 71 1.24 0.60 5.26
CA LEU A 71 1.31 0.86 3.83
C LEU A 71 2.73 1.32 3.48
N SER A 72 3.42 0.54 2.66
CA SER A 72 4.78 0.82 2.20
C SER A 72 4.80 0.59 0.68
N GLY A 73 3.96 1.32 0.00
CA GLY A 73 3.81 1.26 -1.45
C GLY A 73 4.59 2.38 -2.16
N GLY A 74 4.51 2.41 -3.46
CA GLY A 74 4.88 3.61 -4.24
C GLY A 74 3.76 4.63 -4.20
N GLY A 75 4.05 5.89 -4.59
CA GLY A 75 3.12 7.02 -4.49
C GLY A 75 1.72 6.78 -5.04
N VAL A 76 1.59 5.96 -6.10
CA VAL A 76 0.29 5.56 -6.68
C VAL A 76 -0.55 4.76 -5.68
N VAL A 77 0.05 3.85 -4.94
CA VAL A 77 -0.63 3.03 -3.93
C VAL A 77 -1.01 3.91 -2.74
N ASP A 78 -0.05 4.70 -2.25
CA ASP A 78 -0.23 5.58 -1.10
C ASP A 78 -1.37 6.59 -1.37
N TRP A 79 -1.39 7.21 -2.56
CA TRP A 79 -2.46 8.10 -2.98
C TRP A 79 -3.82 7.40 -3.08
N SER A 80 -3.86 6.19 -3.63
CA SER A 80 -5.11 5.42 -3.74
C SER A 80 -5.75 5.14 -2.39
N PHE A 81 -4.95 4.74 -1.39
CA PHE A 81 -5.43 4.49 -0.04
C PHE A 81 -5.85 5.78 0.69
N LEU A 82 -5.10 6.87 0.49
CA LEU A 82 -5.44 8.16 1.07
C LEU A 82 -6.77 8.69 0.52
N GLN A 83 -6.99 8.63 -0.78
CA GLN A 83 -8.25 9.03 -1.42
C GLN A 83 -9.42 8.13 -1.05
N ALA A 84 -9.16 6.87 -0.73
CA ALA A 84 -10.19 5.94 -0.23
C ALA A 84 -10.51 6.13 1.27
N GLY A 85 -9.86 7.07 1.96
CA GLY A 85 -10.05 7.30 3.39
C GLY A 85 -9.60 6.14 4.27
N LEU A 86 -8.57 5.41 3.84
CA LEU A 86 -8.06 4.21 4.50
C LEU A 86 -6.70 4.43 5.19
N ILE A 87 -6.29 5.68 5.36
CA ILE A 87 -5.06 6.04 6.05
C ILE A 87 -5.42 6.80 7.32
N ASP A 88 -5.03 6.27 8.46
CA ASP A 88 -5.22 6.89 9.77
C ASP A 88 -4.04 7.83 10.11
N GLU A 89 -2.83 7.47 9.67
CA GLU A 89 -1.61 8.23 9.96
C GLU A 89 -0.63 8.17 8.79
N ILE A 90 0.04 9.28 8.53
CA ILE A 90 1.09 9.41 7.53
C ILE A 90 2.39 9.77 8.24
N SER A 91 3.40 8.92 8.09
CA SER A 91 4.74 9.11 8.63
C SER A 91 5.72 9.42 7.50
N LEU A 92 6.24 10.65 7.48
CA LEU A 92 7.18 11.10 6.46
C LEU A 92 8.55 11.39 7.07
N VAL A 93 9.58 10.81 6.49
CA VAL A 93 10.98 11.12 6.83
C VAL A 93 11.56 11.96 5.70
N VAL A 94 11.94 13.20 6.04
CA VAL A 94 12.41 14.20 5.08
C VAL A 94 13.87 14.52 5.39
N PRO A 95 14.84 13.93 4.66
CA PRO A 95 16.25 14.28 4.79
C PRO A 95 16.52 15.66 4.15
N PRO A 96 17.54 16.42 4.60
CA PRO A 96 17.90 17.71 4.05
C PRO A 96 18.71 17.55 2.75
N VAL A 97 18.10 16.90 1.75
CA VAL A 97 18.73 16.61 0.45
C VAL A 97 17.84 17.12 -0.68
N ILE A 98 18.44 17.79 -1.65
CA ILE A 98 17.76 18.21 -2.88
C ILE A 98 18.32 17.38 -4.03
N ASP A 99 17.49 16.56 -4.64
CA ASP A 99 17.88 15.71 -5.77
C ASP A 99 17.93 16.49 -7.08
N GLY A 100 16.97 17.40 -7.33
CA GLY A 100 16.90 18.16 -8.58
C GLY A 100 16.50 17.31 -9.81
N GLY A 101 16.14 16.05 -9.62
CA GLY A 101 15.71 15.15 -10.68
C GLY A 101 14.33 15.49 -11.25
N VAL A 102 14.12 15.20 -12.53
CA VAL A 102 12.81 15.29 -13.20
C VAL A 102 12.18 13.90 -13.30
N ARG A 103 10.87 13.83 -13.10
CA ARG A 103 10.06 12.60 -13.19
C ARG A 103 10.41 11.53 -12.14
N LEU A 104 10.83 11.97 -10.96
CA LEU A 104 11.01 11.05 -9.84
C LEU A 104 9.65 10.74 -9.21
N PRO A 105 9.46 9.50 -8.69
CA PRO A 105 8.28 9.17 -7.90
C PRO A 105 8.20 10.08 -6.67
N SER A 106 7.00 10.49 -6.31
CA SER A 106 6.74 11.20 -5.06
C SER A 106 6.16 10.25 -4.00
N ALA A 107 5.98 10.76 -2.77
CA ALA A 107 5.30 10.00 -1.72
C ALA A 107 3.82 9.71 -2.07
N PHE A 108 3.21 10.60 -2.89
CA PHE A 108 1.84 10.44 -3.36
C PHE A 108 1.77 10.83 -4.83
N ASP A 109 1.59 9.87 -5.71
CA ASP A 109 1.48 10.06 -7.16
C ASP A 109 0.04 9.79 -7.62
N ASP A 110 -0.34 10.40 -8.74
CA ASP A 110 -1.63 10.17 -9.37
C ASP A 110 -1.91 8.68 -9.58
N SER A 111 -3.15 8.30 -9.33
CA SER A 111 -3.59 6.90 -9.36
C SER A 111 -4.83 6.71 -10.22
N PRO A 112 -4.81 5.73 -11.14
CA PRO A 112 -6.01 5.33 -11.89
C PRO A 112 -7.08 4.68 -11.00
N LEU A 113 -6.75 4.33 -9.74
CA LEU A 113 -7.69 3.78 -8.76
C LEU A 113 -8.39 4.88 -7.96
N ALA A 114 -7.88 6.12 -8.00
CA ALA A 114 -8.49 7.25 -7.31
C ALA A 114 -9.51 7.94 -8.24
N ALA A 115 -10.72 8.13 -7.76
CA ALA A 115 -11.76 8.85 -8.46
C ALA A 115 -11.59 10.36 -8.27
N GLY A 116 -10.69 10.98 -9.05
CA GLY A 116 -10.48 12.43 -9.04
C GLY A 116 -9.26 12.89 -8.23
N HIS A 117 -8.95 14.18 -8.31
CA HIS A 117 -7.79 14.82 -7.68
C HIS A 117 -8.21 15.88 -6.67
N ALA A 118 -8.95 15.50 -5.63
CA ALA A 118 -9.24 16.43 -4.55
C ALA A 118 -8.07 16.42 -3.55
N PRO A 119 -7.48 17.59 -3.22
CA PRO A 119 -6.49 17.66 -2.16
C PRO A 119 -7.07 17.15 -0.85
N VAL A 120 -6.30 16.37 -0.11
CA VAL A 120 -6.63 15.92 1.23
C VAL A 120 -5.92 16.82 2.23
N ALA A 121 -6.68 17.44 3.12
CA ALA A 121 -6.12 18.25 4.18
C ALA A 121 -5.55 17.34 5.29
N LEU A 122 -4.41 17.75 5.85
CA LEU A 122 -3.71 17.00 6.88
C LEU A 122 -3.49 17.90 8.11
N ASN A 123 -3.61 17.33 9.29
CA ASN A 123 -3.19 17.94 10.54
C ASN A 123 -1.82 17.42 10.94
N LEU A 124 -0.88 18.28 11.25
CA LEU A 124 0.40 17.89 11.83
C LEU A 124 0.16 17.40 13.28
N ALA A 125 0.42 16.12 13.50
CA ALA A 125 0.27 15.49 14.81
C ALA A 125 1.58 15.55 15.62
N ASP A 126 2.73 15.31 14.96
CA ASP A 126 4.04 15.38 15.61
C ASP A 126 5.12 15.78 14.59
N VAL A 127 6.21 16.36 15.10
CA VAL A 127 7.42 16.67 14.33
C VAL A 127 8.65 16.46 15.19
N GLN A 128 9.60 15.70 14.70
CA GLN A 128 10.86 15.42 15.38
C GLN A 128 12.04 15.69 14.45
N ARG A 129 13.10 16.28 15.00
CA ARG A 129 14.39 16.38 14.33
C ARG A 129 15.21 15.14 14.68
N LEU A 130 15.59 14.40 13.67
CA LEU A 130 16.46 13.22 13.78
C LEU A 130 17.91 13.62 13.52
N GLU A 131 18.82 12.64 13.66
CA GLU A 131 20.22 12.80 13.31
C GLU A 131 20.40 13.22 11.84
N GLY A 132 21.42 14.05 11.57
CA GLY A 132 21.71 14.56 10.23
C GLY A 132 20.69 15.58 9.71
N ASP A 133 20.05 16.34 10.60
CA ASP A 133 19.05 17.37 10.28
C ASP A 133 17.80 16.85 9.54
N THR A 134 17.62 15.54 9.53
CA THR A 134 16.43 14.88 8.99
C THR A 134 15.21 15.23 9.85
N GLN A 135 14.07 15.48 9.21
CA GLN A 135 12.81 15.69 9.91
C GLN A 135 11.93 14.44 9.78
N TRP A 136 11.30 14.07 10.89
CA TRP A 136 10.23 13.10 10.90
C TRP A 136 8.91 13.81 11.20
N LEU A 137 7.99 13.74 10.26
CA LEU A 137 6.69 14.41 10.30
C LEU A 137 5.59 13.35 10.40
N CYS A 138 4.70 13.51 11.36
CA CYS A 138 3.53 12.66 11.52
C CYS A 138 2.27 13.47 11.27
N TYR A 139 1.44 13.05 10.32
CA TYR A 139 0.21 13.70 9.95
C TYR A 139 -0.99 12.78 10.10
N VAL A 140 -2.15 13.37 10.38
CA VAL A 140 -3.45 12.70 10.42
C VAL A 140 -4.36 13.38 9.39
N PRO A 141 -4.98 12.63 8.47
CA PRO A 141 -6.00 13.18 7.56
C PRO A 141 -7.18 13.76 8.32
N THR A 142 -7.75 14.88 7.80
CA THR A 142 -8.91 15.55 8.41
C THR A 142 -10.23 14.97 7.94
#